data_506d129168e76e7532fa2f51f5495222
#
_entry.id   506d129168e76e7532fa2f51f5495222
#
_cell.length_a   1.000
_cell.length_b   1.000
_cell.length_c   1.000
_cell.angle_alpha   90.00
_cell.angle_beta   90.00
_cell.angle_gamma   90.00
#
_symmetry.space_group_name_H-M   'P 1'
#
loop_
_entity.id
_entity.type
_entity.pdbx_description
1 polymer ?
#
loop_
_entity_poly.entity_id
_entity_poly.type
_entity_poly.pdbx_seq_one_letter_code
_entity_poly.pdbx_strand_id
1 'polypeptide(L)'
;GLTLDLVQQGVFRSGEMAGLIDLRDTTLVHAQSQLDEIAGALALAMSTVQTQGRVAGLGTATGYEIDLSDAQNGNDFILEYSQGTTDLSLKVVNVADTSKLPMDYVDASGQRVVGFDFSEGIGQLAANLQDILGVGFVVDNPTGNMLRIVDDGTPDTTDVIGLTARTTVTGHKDSGLGVSLFVDTGGTDFTNALDG
;
A
#
# COMPACT_ATOMS: atom_id res chain seq x y z
N GLY A 1 -24.55 -3.66 -45.64
CA GLY A 1 -25.59 -4.16 -44.74
C GLY A 1 -25.42 -3.56 -43.37
N LEU A 2 -26.49 -2.96 -42.85
CA LEU A 2 -26.52 -2.49 -41.45
C LEU A 2 -26.66 -3.73 -40.58
N THR A 3 -25.67 -4.01 -39.77
CA THR A 3 -25.75 -5.01 -38.69
C THR A 3 -26.56 -4.41 -37.53
N LEU A 4 -27.76 -4.95 -37.32
CA LEU A 4 -28.61 -4.55 -36.18
C LEU A 4 -28.22 -5.38 -34.98
N ASP A 5 -27.73 -4.76 -33.90
CA ASP A 5 -27.49 -5.42 -32.62
C ASP A 5 -28.80 -5.46 -31.82
N LEU A 6 -29.48 -6.59 -31.88
CA LEU A 6 -30.77 -6.82 -31.23
C LEU A 6 -30.66 -6.87 -29.69
N VAL A 7 -29.46 -7.11 -29.17
CA VAL A 7 -29.19 -7.12 -27.71
C VAL A 7 -29.16 -5.70 -27.18
N GLN A 8 -28.41 -4.79 -27.86
CA GLN A 8 -28.36 -3.37 -27.47
C GLN A 8 -29.73 -2.66 -27.61
N GLN A 9 -30.57 -3.12 -28.54
CA GLN A 9 -31.91 -2.55 -28.72
C GLN A 9 -32.95 -3.05 -27.71
N GLY A 10 -32.57 -3.95 -26.80
CA GLY A 10 -33.45 -4.44 -25.74
C GLY A 10 -34.69 -5.20 -26.26
N VAL A 11 -34.55 -5.88 -27.41
CA VAL A 11 -35.66 -6.67 -27.99
C VAL A 11 -36.02 -7.87 -27.13
N PHE A 12 -35.03 -8.43 -26.39
CA PHE A 12 -35.23 -9.55 -25.50
C PHE A 12 -35.47 -9.10 -24.07
N ARG A 13 -36.71 -8.82 -23.71
CA ARG A 13 -37.09 -8.30 -22.38
C ARG A 13 -37.70 -9.32 -21.44
N SER A 14 -37.94 -10.58 -21.91
CA SER A 14 -38.53 -11.64 -21.10
C SER A 14 -38.19 -13.02 -21.65
N GLY A 15 -38.30 -14.03 -20.79
CA GLY A 15 -38.04 -15.41 -21.14
C GLY A 15 -36.58 -15.84 -20.94
N GLU A 16 -36.28 -17.07 -21.33
CA GLU A 16 -34.97 -17.73 -21.11
C GLU A 16 -33.81 -16.95 -21.76
N MET A 17 -34.02 -16.41 -22.97
CA MET A 17 -33.01 -15.62 -23.68
C MET A 17 -32.66 -14.34 -22.92
N ALA A 18 -33.62 -13.63 -22.34
CA ALA A 18 -33.38 -12.45 -21.54
C ALA A 18 -32.59 -12.78 -20.25
N GLY A 19 -32.93 -13.88 -19.62
CA GLY A 19 -32.20 -14.38 -18.44
C GLY A 19 -30.75 -14.78 -18.74
N LEU A 20 -30.50 -15.41 -19.90
CA LEU A 20 -29.15 -15.77 -20.33
C LEU A 20 -28.31 -14.57 -20.68
N ILE A 21 -28.90 -13.51 -21.27
CA ILE A 21 -28.23 -12.25 -21.57
C ILE A 21 -27.87 -11.53 -20.25
N ASP A 22 -28.80 -11.45 -19.32
CA ASP A 22 -28.54 -10.83 -18.01
C ASP A 22 -27.49 -11.61 -17.20
N LEU A 23 -27.52 -12.93 -17.24
CA LEU A 23 -26.49 -13.78 -16.64
C LEU A 23 -25.11 -13.48 -17.23
N ARG A 24 -25.00 -13.39 -18.57
CA ARG A 24 -23.73 -13.10 -19.25
C ARG A 24 -23.23 -11.69 -18.99
N ASP A 25 -24.09 -10.69 -19.12
CA ASP A 25 -23.68 -9.27 -19.18
C ASP A 25 -23.63 -8.63 -17.79
N THR A 26 -24.30 -9.20 -16.79
CA THR A 26 -24.36 -8.65 -15.44
C THR A 26 -23.77 -9.61 -14.41
N THR A 27 -24.36 -10.79 -14.28
CA THR A 27 -24.01 -11.72 -13.17
C THR A 27 -22.61 -12.30 -13.32
N LEU A 28 -22.22 -12.75 -14.53
CA LEU A 28 -20.89 -13.32 -14.77
C LEU A 28 -19.80 -12.24 -14.72
N VAL A 29 -20.06 -11.05 -15.23
CA VAL A 29 -19.12 -9.93 -15.15
C VAL A 29 -18.88 -9.54 -13.69
N HIS A 30 -19.93 -9.49 -12.87
CA HIS A 30 -19.81 -9.19 -11.46
C HIS A 30 -19.04 -10.29 -10.69
N ALA A 31 -19.34 -11.56 -11.00
CA ALA A 31 -18.62 -12.68 -10.40
C ALA A 31 -17.14 -12.71 -10.82
N GLN A 32 -16.82 -12.37 -12.07
CA GLN A 32 -15.44 -12.26 -12.53
C GLN A 32 -14.71 -11.15 -11.80
N SER A 33 -15.30 -9.96 -11.68
CA SER A 33 -14.71 -8.85 -10.92
C SER A 33 -14.41 -9.23 -9.46
N GLN A 34 -15.31 -9.96 -8.80
CA GLN A 34 -15.09 -10.47 -7.44
C GLN A 34 -13.95 -11.49 -7.38
N LEU A 35 -13.84 -12.38 -8.37
CA LEU A 35 -12.75 -13.35 -8.46
C LEU A 35 -11.40 -12.65 -8.71
N ASP A 36 -11.36 -11.63 -9.55
CA ASP A 36 -10.16 -10.85 -9.83
C ASP A 36 -9.70 -10.09 -8.57
N GLU A 37 -10.64 -9.54 -7.81
CA GLU A 37 -10.34 -8.89 -6.52
C GLU A 37 -9.74 -9.87 -5.50
N ILE A 38 -10.35 -11.06 -5.38
CA ILE A 38 -9.86 -12.13 -4.49
C ILE A 38 -8.47 -12.60 -4.94
N ALA A 39 -8.29 -12.83 -6.24
CA ALA A 39 -7.01 -13.26 -6.80
C ALA A 39 -5.91 -12.21 -6.56
N GLY A 40 -6.21 -10.92 -6.76
CA GLY A 40 -5.30 -9.83 -6.49
C GLY A 40 -4.92 -9.72 -5.00
N ALA A 41 -5.91 -9.81 -4.11
CA ALA A 41 -5.67 -9.79 -2.67
C ALA A 41 -4.83 -10.99 -2.20
N LEU A 42 -5.07 -12.18 -2.76
CA LEU A 42 -4.30 -13.38 -2.47
C LEU A 42 -2.87 -13.25 -2.99
N ALA A 43 -2.68 -12.78 -4.23
CA ALA A 43 -1.37 -12.54 -4.80
C ALA A 43 -0.54 -11.57 -3.95
N LEU A 44 -1.14 -10.45 -3.54
CA LEU A 44 -0.51 -9.47 -2.65
C LEU A 44 -0.13 -10.09 -1.30
N ALA A 45 -1.05 -10.83 -0.67
CA ALA A 45 -0.81 -11.45 0.62
C ALA A 45 0.32 -12.49 0.58
N MET A 46 0.43 -13.25 -0.51
CA MET A 46 1.44 -14.30 -0.68
C MET A 46 2.80 -13.75 -1.15
N SER A 47 2.82 -12.58 -1.77
CA SER A 47 4.04 -11.95 -2.28
C SER A 47 4.56 -10.84 -1.35
N THR A 48 3.91 -10.58 -0.22
CA THR A 48 4.33 -9.55 0.72
C THR A 48 5.40 -10.06 1.67
N VAL A 49 6.51 -9.33 1.74
CA VAL A 49 7.58 -9.52 2.73
C VAL A 49 7.53 -8.38 3.74
N GLN A 50 7.67 -8.74 5.01
CA GLN A 50 7.79 -7.76 6.09
C GLN A 50 9.27 -7.60 6.47
N THR A 51 9.74 -6.36 6.45
CA THR A 51 11.10 -6.00 6.86
C THR A 51 11.01 -5.06 8.05
N GLN A 52 11.63 -5.46 9.17
CA GLN A 52 11.73 -4.58 10.34
C GLN A 52 12.82 -3.55 10.15
N GLY A 53 12.55 -2.34 10.60
CA GLY A 53 13.52 -1.27 10.67
C GLY A 53 14.68 -1.63 11.59
N ARG A 54 15.83 -1.13 11.25
CA ARG A 54 17.06 -1.24 12.04
C ARG A 54 17.10 -0.12 13.07
N VAL A 55 17.52 -0.42 14.31
CA VAL A 55 17.71 0.61 15.33
C VAL A 55 18.68 1.69 14.84
N ALA A 56 18.29 2.93 14.97
CA ALA A 56 19.06 4.10 14.58
C ALA A 56 19.00 5.16 15.68
N GLY A 57 19.95 6.08 15.64
CA GLY A 57 20.01 7.19 16.61
C GLY A 57 20.53 8.47 15.96
N LEU A 58 20.20 9.60 16.59
CA LEU A 58 20.69 10.92 16.23
C LEU A 58 21.00 11.71 17.51
N GLY A 59 22.27 11.70 17.92
CA GLY A 59 22.65 12.25 19.23
C GLY A 59 22.07 11.42 20.39
N THR A 60 21.19 12.00 21.19
CA THR A 60 20.46 11.33 22.27
C THR A 60 19.14 10.71 21.81
N ALA A 61 18.65 11.11 20.64
CA ALA A 61 17.43 10.61 20.06
C ALA A 61 17.60 9.15 19.57
N THR A 62 16.58 8.33 19.76
CA THR A 62 16.57 6.92 19.39
C THR A 62 15.37 6.60 18.51
N GLY A 63 15.48 5.55 17.70
CA GLY A 63 14.38 5.12 16.84
C GLY A 63 14.86 4.10 15.83
N TYR A 64 14.33 4.20 14.61
CA TYR A 64 14.57 3.21 13.57
C TYR A 64 14.83 3.85 12.22
N GLU A 65 15.56 3.11 11.39
CA GLU A 65 15.71 3.41 9.98
C GLU A 65 15.34 2.20 9.12
N ILE A 66 14.83 2.45 7.92
CA ILE A 66 14.40 1.42 6.99
C ILE A 66 14.73 1.79 5.56
N ASP A 67 15.11 0.81 4.76
CA ASP A 67 15.32 0.95 3.33
C ASP A 67 14.00 0.76 2.59
N LEU A 68 13.62 1.75 1.79
CA LEU A 68 12.41 1.76 0.99
C LEU A 68 12.70 1.64 -0.52
N SER A 69 13.90 1.18 -0.91
CA SER A 69 14.29 1.00 -2.32
C SER A 69 13.35 0.07 -3.08
N ASP A 70 12.80 -0.94 -2.41
CA ASP A 70 11.94 -1.96 -3.00
C ASP A 70 10.44 -1.65 -2.81
N ALA A 71 10.11 -0.47 -2.27
CA ALA A 71 8.73 -0.08 -2.03
C ALA A 71 8.03 0.31 -3.33
N GLN A 72 7.11 -0.52 -3.77
CA GLN A 72 6.29 -0.31 -4.96
C GLN A 72 4.96 0.38 -4.64
N ASN A 73 4.23 0.78 -5.68
CA ASN A 73 2.88 1.31 -5.51
C ASN A 73 1.99 0.31 -4.75
N GLY A 74 1.24 0.81 -3.77
CA GLY A 74 0.43 0.00 -2.86
C GLY A 74 1.20 -0.64 -1.70
N ASN A 75 2.53 -0.63 -1.69
CA ASN A 75 3.31 -1.03 -0.53
C ASN A 75 3.20 0.00 0.58
N ASP A 76 3.46 -0.42 1.79
CA ASP A 76 3.34 0.45 2.96
C ASP A 76 4.44 0.18 4.00
N PHE A 77 4.55 1.11 4.93
CA PHE A 77 5.22 0.85 6.19
C PHE A 77 4.36 1.33 7.36
N ILE A 78 4.57 0.71 8.50
CA ILE A 78 3.87 1.01 9.75
C ILE A 78 4.91 1.55 10.73
N LEU A 79 4.62 2.73 11.24
CA LEU A 79 5.32 3.36 12.35
C LEU A 79 4.50 3.18 13.63
N GLU A 80 5.08 2.54 14.62
CA GLU A 80 4.55 2.45 15.97
C GLU A 80 5.32 3.41 16.87
N TYR A 81 4.61 4.29 17.55
CA TYR A 81 5.20 5.34 18.37
C TYR A 81 4.31 5.69 19.56
N SER A 82 4.90 6.31 20.58
CA SER A 82 4.13 6.86 21.70
C SER A 82 4.20 8.37 21.74
N GLN A 83 3.14 8.96 22.28
CA GLN A 83 3.11 10.37 22.69
C GLN A 83 2.60 10.42 24.13
N GLY A 84 3.50 10.72 25.06
CA GLY A 84 3.25 10.59 26.47
C GLY A 84 2.95 9.13 26.85
N THR A 85 1.76 8.86 27.34
CA THR A 85 1.33 7.49 27.73
C THR A 85 0.47 6.78 26.68
N THR A 86 0.35 7.34 25.50
CA THR A 86 -0.53 6.80 24.43
C THR A 86 0.29 6.21 23.30
N ASP A 87 0.10 4.92 23.05
CA ASP A 87 0.67 4.23 21.90
C ASP A 87 -0.20 4.48 20.67
N LEU A 88 0.42 4.85 19.58
CA LEU A 88 -0.19 5.21 18.32
C LEU A 88 0.44 4.41 17.18
N SER A 89 -0.31 4.25 16.11
CA SER A 89 0.16 3.58 14.91
C SER A 89 -0.22 4.39 13.68
N LEU A 90 0.78 4.65 12.84
CA LEU A 90 0.64 5.34 11.56
C LEU A 90 1.04 4.41 10.43
N LYS A 91 0.12 4.15 9.52
CA LYS A 91 0.37 3.42 8.28
C LYS A 91 0.60 4.40 7.16
N VAL A 92 1.71 4.26 6.47
CA VAL A 92 2.10 5.11 5.34
C VAL A 92 2.13 4.27 4.07
N VAL A 93 1.30 4.63 3.09
CA VAL A 93 1.10 3.87 1.85
C VAL A 93 1.76 4.61 0.69
N ASN A 94 2.50 3.88 -0.15
CA ASN A 94 3.00 4.39 -1.41
C ASN A 94 1.86 4.46 -2.44
N VAL A 95 1.52 5.65 -2.90
CA VAL A 95 0.40 5.90 -3.83
C VAL A 95 0.94 6.63 -5.06
N ALA A 96 1.15 5.91 -6.16
CA ALA A 96 1.64 6.48 -7.41
C ALA A 96 0.54 7.26 -8.17
N ASP A 97 -0.73 6.92 -7.98
CA ASP A 97 -1.85 7.67 -8.56
C ASP A 97 -2.14 8.93 -7.74
N THR A 98 -1.60 10.05 -8.18
CA THR A 98 -1.76 11.35 -7.50
C THR A 98 -3.21 11.83 -7.42
N SER A 99 -4.13 11.29 -8.23
CA SER A 99 -5.56 11.62 -8.16
C SER A 99 -6.23 11.09 -6.88
N LYS A 100 -5.62 10.10 -6.23
CA LYS A 100 -6.04 9.52 -4.94
C LYS A 100 -5.46 10.25 -3.73
N LEU A 101 -4.61 11.25 -3.96
CA LEU A 101 -4.03 12.10 -2.93
C LEU A 101 -4.81 13.43 -2.77
N PRO A 102 -4.91 14.01 -1.57
CA PRO A 102 -4.37 13.51 -0.32
C PRO A 102 -5.17 12.33 0.23
N MET A 103 -4.47 11.31 0.73
CA MET A 103 -5.04 10.19 1.45
C MET A 103 -4.70 10.35 2.93
N ASP A 104 -5.69 10.57 3.78
CA ASP A 104 -5.54 10.66 5.24
C ASP A 104 -6.88 10.28 5.88
N TYR A 105 -6.92 9.11 6.51
CA TYR A 105 -8.12 8.60 7.17
C TYR A 105 -7.75 7.66 8.31
N VAL A 106 -8.73 7.34 9.14
CA VAL A 106 -8.60 6.31 10.18
C VAL A 106 -9.36 5.07 9.71
N ASP A 107 -8.68 3.94 9.70
CA ASP A 107 -9.28 2.66 9.29
C ASP A 107 -10.21 2.07 10.37
N ALA A 108 -10.83 0.94 10.07
CA ALA A 108 -11.76 0.26 10.98
C ALA A 108 -11.09 -0.26 12.27
N SER A 109 -9.77 -0.39 12.30
CA SER A 109 -8.99 -0.78 13.47
C SER A 109 -8.59 0.40 14.36
N GLY A 110 -8.84 1.63 13.91
CA GLY A 110 -8.41 2.86 14.58
C GLY A 110 -7.00 3.31 14.20
N GLN A 111 -6.36 2.67 13.23
CA GLN A 111 -5.05 3.06 12.72
C GLN A 111 -5.19 4.23 11.73
N ARG A 112 -4.39 5.28 11.90
CA ARG A 112 -4.30 6.36 10.91
C ARG A 112 -3.54 5.87 9.68
N VAL A 113 -4.12 6.12 8.51
CA VAL A 113 -3.55 5.76 7.20
C VAL A 113 -3.33 7.03 6.39
N VAL A 114 -2.10 7.22 5.92
CA VAL A 114 -1.74 8.34 5.05
C VAL A 114 -1.09 7.83 3.77
N GLY A 115 -1.33 8.50 2.65
CA GLY A 115 -0.73 8.15 1.36
C GLY A 115 0.23 9.22 0.89
N PHE A 116 1.36 8.80 0.31
CA PHE A 116 2.33 9.65 -0.35
C PHE A 116 2.87 8.98 -1.61
N ASP A 117 3.26 9.78 -2.57
CA ASP A 117 4.00 9.31 -3.74
C ASP A 117 5.49 9.20 -3.39
N PHE A 118 5.99 7.97 -3.28
CA PHE A 118 7.42 7.75 -2.96
C PHE A 118 8.34 8.05 -4.15
N SER A 119 7.80 8.21 -5.37
CA SER A 119 8.58 8.61 -6.53
C SER A 119 9.10 10.03 -6.45
N GLU A 120 8.52 10.87 -5.60
CA GLU A 120 9.04 12.22 -5.28
C GLU A 120 10.35 12.17 -4.47
N GLY A 121 10.74 10.99 -4.01
CA GLY A 121 11.97 10.73 -3.27
C GLY A 121 11.76 10.68 -1.76
N ILE A 122 12.61 9.88 -1.08
CA ILE A 122 12.49 9.64 0.37
C ILE A 122 12.74 10.93 1.19
N GLY A 123 13.51 11.88 0.66
CA GLY A 123 13.67 13.18 1.32
C GLY A 123 12.37 13.99 1.40
N GLN A 124 11.55 13.95 0.33
CA GLN A 124 10.23 14.60 0.34
C GLN A 124 9.26 13.87 1.27
N LEU A 125 9.26 12.54 1.22
CA LEU A 125 8.50 11.71 2.14
C LEU A 125 8.85 12.03 3.60
N ALA A 126 10.14 12.14 3.93
CA ALA A 126 10.60 12.49 5.28
C ALA A 126 10.08 13.86 5.73
N ALA A 127 10.12 14.87 4.84
CA ALA A 127 9.59 16.20 5.14
C ALA A 127 8.07 16.17 5.43
N ASN A 128 7.32 15.48 4.58
CA ASN A 128 5.86 15.32 4.75
C ASN A 128 5.51 14.59 6.05
N LEU A 129 6.27 13.55 6.41
CA LEU A 129 6.09 12.81 7.67
C LEU A 129 6.47 13.65 8.89
N GLN A 130 7.52 14.47 8.78
CA GLN A 130 7.91 15.41 9.84
C GLN A 130 6.76 16.38 10.17
N ASP A 131 6.05 16.86 9.14
CA ASP A 131 4.89 17.74 9.33
C ASP A 131 3.72 17.03 10.04
N ILE A 132 3.53 15.73 9.77
CA ILE A 132 2.47 14.93 10.39
C ILE A 132 2.79 14.57 11.85
N LEU A 133 4.04 14.17 12.13
CA LEU A 133 4.47 13.70 13.44
C LEU A 133 4.76 14.88 14.40
N GLY A 134 5.19 16.02 13.85
CA GLY A 134 5.44 17.22 14.61
C GLY A 134 6.78 17.24 15.34
N VAL A 135 6.88 18.12 16.35
CA VAL A 135 8.15 18.51 16.98
C VAL A 135 8.77 17.45 17.91
N GLY A 136 8.01 16.44 18.32
CA GLY A 136 8.51 15.37 19.18
C GLY A 136 9.29 14.28 18.44
N PHE A 137 9.46 14.40 17.11
CA PHE A 137 10.16 13.45 16.28
C PHE A 137 11.10 14.16 15.32
N VAL A 138 12.13 13.46 14.88
CA VAL A 138 13.00 13.85 13.78
C VAL A 138 12.91 12.80 12.69
N VAL A 139 12.45 13.26 11.53
CA VAL A 139 12.32 12.40 10.34
C VAL A 139 13.27 12.92 9.28
N ASP A 140 14.20 12.08 8.85
CA ASP A 140 15.18 12.47 7.84
C ASP A 140 15.50 11.31 6.87
N ASN A 141 16.22 11.66 5.80
CA ASN A 141 16.78 10.74 4.84
C ASN A 141 18.31 10.78 4.96
N PRO A 142 18.92 9.89 5.73
CA PRO A 142 20.37 9.90 5.94
C PRO A 142 21.16 9.59 4.68
N THR A 143 20.71 8.64 3.86
CA THR A 143 21.36 8.29 2.58
C THR A 143 20.38 7.56 1.65
N GLY A 144 20.43 7.88 0.36
CA GLY A 144 19.72 7.11 -0.69
C GLY A 144 18.23 6.93 -0.40
N ASN A 145 17.80 5.68 -0.30
CA ASN A 145 16.39 5.32 -0.03
C ASN A 145 16.11 4.99 1.45
N MET A 146 17.02 5.37 2.35
CA MET A 146 16.84 5.17 3.78
C MET A 146 15.92 6.25 4.36
N LEU A 147 14.88 5.82 5.05
CA LEU A 147 14.05 6.66 5.91
C LEU A 147 14.44 6.41 7.35
N ARG A 148 14.76 7.47 8.09
CA ARG A 148 15.02 7.39 9.53
C ARG A 148 14.00 8.21 10.30
N ILE A 149 13.47 7.62 11.37
CA ILE A 149 12.52 8.25 12.29
C ILE A 149 13.06 8.01 13.71
N VAL A 150 13.33 9.06 14.42
CA VAL A 150 13.80 9.03 15.81
C VAL A 150 12.96 9.98 16.67
N ASP A 151 12.95 9.74 17.96
CA ASP A 151 12.34 10.62 18.97
C ASP A 151 13.09 11.95 19.12
N ASP A 152 12.73 12.78 20.08
CA ASP A 152 13.42 14.04 20.39
C ASP A 152 14.56 13.86 21.40
N GLY A 153 14.82 12.64 21.87
CA GLY A 153 15.82 12.32 22.88
C GLY A 153 15.45 12.76 24.30
N THR A 154 14.19 13.17 24.51
CA THR A 154 13.67 13.54 25.85
C THR A 154 12.88 12.37 26.42
N PRO A 155 13.25 11.78 27.58
CA PRO A 155 12.56 10.66 28.16
C PRO A 155 11.06 10.93 28.38
N ASP A 156 10.24 9.90 28.09
CA ASP A 156 8.80 9.81 28.39
C ASP A 156 7.91 10.88 27.69
N THR A 157 8.41 11.59 26.67
CA THR A 157 7.61 12.55 25.91
C THR A 157 7.11 11.95 24.60
N THR A 158 8.03 11.41 23.81
CA THR A 158 7.76 10.72 22.55
C THR A 158 8.78 9.60 22.38
N ASP A 159 8.34 8.44 21.92
CA ASP A 159 9.23 7.32 21.63
C ASP A 159 8.86 6.67 20.31
N VAL A 160 9.84 6.22 19.54
CA VAL A 160 9.62 5.37 18.36
C VAL A 160 9.73 3.91 18.79
N ILE A 161 8.60 3.21 18.79
CA ILE A 161 8.49 1.83 19.29
C ILE A 161 8.91 0.83 18.21
N GLY A 162 8.53 1.09 16.95
CA GLY A 162 8.84 0.19 15.85
C GLY A 162 8.60 0.80 14.49
N LEU A 163 9.29 0.26 13.49
CA LEU A 163 9.14 0.63 12.09
C LEU A 163 9.18 -0.66 11.26
N THR A 164 8.14 -0.94 10.49
CA THR A 164 8.03 -2.17 9.71
C THR A 164 7.53 -1.85 8.31
N ALA A 165 8.30 -2.17 7.27
CA ALA A 165 7.85 -2.07 5.89
C ALA A 165 7.23 -3.38 5.42
N ARG A 166 6.25 -3.26 4.53
CA ARG A 166 5.64 -4.36 3.79
C ARG A 166 5.83 -4.08 2.31
N THR A 167 6.69 -4.87 1.71
CA THR A 167 7.06 -4.74 0.30
C THR A 167 6.65 -5.98 -0.49
N THR A 168 6.36 -5.80 -1.77
CA THR A 168 6.01 -6.89 -2.68
C THR A 168 7.29 -7.43 -3.31
N VAL A 169 7.47 -8.76 -3.27
CA VAL A 169 8.60 -9.42 -3.94
C VAL A 169 8.39 -9.39 -5.45
N THR A 170 9.37 -8.88 -6.18
CA THR A 170 9.33 -8.68 -7.64
C THR A 170 10.12 -9.69 -8.43
N GLY A 171 10.82 -10.64 -7.79
CA GLY A 171 11.64 -11.60 -8.48
C GLY A 171 11.88 -12.89 -7.71
N HIS A 172 12.20 -13.96 -8.45
CA HIS A 172 12.53 -15.28 -7.89
C HIS A 172 13.88 -15.34 -7.15
N LYS A 173 14.65 -14.27 -7.16
CA LYS A 173 16.01 -14.21 -6.61
C LYS A 173 16.15 -13.35 -5.37
N ASP A 174 15.07 -12.71 -4.94
CA ASP A 174 15.12 -11.84 -3.77
C ASP A 174 15.19 -12.69 -2.50
N SER A 175 16.09 -12.30 -1.62
CA SER A 175 16.42 -13.03 -0.39
C SER A 175 15.24 -13.03 0.58
N GLY A 176 14.37 -14.02 0.49
CA GLY A 176 13.25 -14.19 1.39
C GLY A 176 12.37 -15.37 0.99
N LEU A 177 11.47 -15.76 1.87
CA LEU A 177 10.44 -16.78 1.61
C LEU A 177 9.30 -16.26 0.73
N GLY A 178 9.34 -14.99 0.31
CA GLY A 178 8.37 -14.40 -0.60
C GLY A 178 8.63 -14.91 -2.02
N VAL A 179 7.67 -15.57 -2.60
CA VAL A 179 7.70 -16.01 -4.01
C VAL A 179 6.56 -15.28 -4.70
N SER A 180 6.87 -14.57 -5.79
CA SER A 180 5.83 -14.07 -6.68
C SER A 180 5.12 -15.28 -7.32
N LEU A 181 3.91 -15.57 -6.87
CA LEU A 181 3.15 -16.73 -7.32
C LEU A 181 2.31 -16.45 -8.55
N PHE A 182 2.09 -15.18 -8.85
CA PHE A 182 1.28 -14.75 -9.97
C PHE A 182 2.06 -13.72 -10.79
N VAL A 183 2.14 -13.97 -12.09
CA VAL A 183 2.72 -13.07 -13.07
C VAL A 183 1.68 -12.80 -14.15
N ASP A 184 1.71 -11.62 -14.75
CA ASP A 184 0.89 -11.34 -15.92
C ASP A 184 1.40 -12.08 -17.17
N THR A 185 0.69 -11.95 -18.29
CA THR A 185 1.09 -12.55 -19.56
C THR A 185 2.41 -11.99 -20.11
N GLY A 186 2.91 -10.88 -19.60
CA GLY A 186 4.20 -10.28 -19.91
C GLY A 186 5.32 -10.79 -19.03
N GLY A 187 5.04 -11.63 -18.01
CA GLY A 187 6.02 -12.14 -17.05
C GLY A 187 6.39 -11.11 -15.98
N THR A 188 5.64 -10.02 -15.87
CA THR A 188 5.74 -9.06 -14.78
C THR A 188 4.86 -9.49 -13.61
N ASP A 189 5.32 -9.22 -12.41
CA ASP A 189 4.60 -9.59 -11.20
C ASP A 189 3.27 -8.81 -11.11
N PHE A 190 2.24 -9.47 -10.62
CA PHE A 190 0.95 -8.84 -10.33
C PHE A 190 1.15 -7.85 -9.17
N THR A 191 1.53 -6.62 -9.51
CA THR A 191 1.86 -5.60 -8.51
C THR A 191 0.67 -4.74 -8.12
N ASN A 192 -0.45 -4.77 -8.86
CA ASN A 192 -1.57 -3.86 -8.60
C ASN A 192 -2.93 -4.45 -8.93
N ALA A 193 -3.57 -5.02 -7.92
CA ALA A 193 -5.02 -5.20 -7.94
C ALA A 193 -5.80 -3.86 -7.78
N LEU A 194 -5.09 -2.74 -7.61
CA LEU A 194 -5.69 -1.41 -7.39
C LEU A 194 -5.61 -0.49 -8.62
N ASP A 195 -5.01 -0.94 -9.72
CA ASP A 195 -4.90 -0.17 -10.97
C ASP A 195 -6.00 -0.52 -12.01
N GLY A 196 -7.03 -1.23 -11.60
CA GLY A 196 -8.22 -1.53 -12.41
C GLY A 196 -9.34 -0.53 -12.20
#